data_cbf75841f739e8b016098ca9608cea60
#
_entry.id   cbf75841f739e8b016098ca9608cea60
#
_cell.length_a   1.000
_cell.length_b   1.000
_cell.length_c   1.000
_cell.angle_alpha   90.00
_cell.angle_beta   90.00
_cell.angle_gamma   90.00
#
_symmetry.space_group_name_H-M   'P 1'
#
loop_
_entity.id
_entity.type
_entity.pdbx_description
1 polymer ?
#
loop_
_entity_poly.entity_id
_entity_poly.type
_entity_poly.pdbx_seq_one_letter_code
_entity_poly.pdbx_strand_id
1 'polypeptide(L)'
;MYSSTFIFRAGQYDEAFHELDQRIAEVARSIPGYVSEETWENASEGLTQNVYYWESEEALLQLIRHPVHVEAKAKQSRWLDGYRVIIARVIREYGDGRLVKQVHGRQ
;
A
#
# COMPACT_ATOMS: atom_id res chain seq x y z
N MET A 1 1.15 -15.83 3.41
CA MET A 1 0.68 -14.45 3.21
C MET A 1 1.84 -13.48 3.35
N TYR A 2 1.83 -12.44 2.55
CA TYR A 2 2.88 -11.43 2.55
C TYR A 2 2.27 -10.05 2.76
N SER A 3 3.05 -9.13 3.30
CA SER A 3 2.64 -7.75 3.44
C SER A 3 3.65 -6.83 2.76
N SER A 4 3.14 -5.75 2.18
CA SER A 4 3.97 -4.66 1.71
C SER A 4 3.50 -3.39 2.42
N THR A 5 4.42 -2.76 3.12
CA THR A 5 4.15 -1.59 3.94
C THR A 5 4.88 -0.39 3.35
N PHE A 6 4.14 0.67 3.09
CA PHE A 6 4.68 1.92 2.60
C PHE A 6 4.48 2.99 3.67
N ILE A 7 5.57 3.46 4.25
CA ILE A 7 5.56 4.49 5.29
C ILE A 7 6.12 5.75 4.66
N PHE A 8 5.39 6.86 4.78
CA PHE A 8 5.82 8.09 4.12
C PHE A 8 5.42 9.34 4.91
N ARG A 9 6.18 10.40 4.68
CA ARG A 9 5.85 11.74 5.17
C ARG A 9 5.36 12.55 3.99
N ALA A 10 4.20 13.19 4.15
CA ALA A 10 3.62 14.03 3.12
C ALA A 10 4.47 15.27 2.88
N GLY A 11 4.77 15.52 1.61
CA GLY A 11 5.31 16.79 1.16
C GLY A 11 4.19 17.65 0.60
N GLN A 12 4.26 17.96 -0.69
CA GLN A 12 3.22 18.73 -1.35
C GLN A 12 2.53 17.87 -2.40
N TYR A 13 1.27 17.55 -2.13
CA TYR A 13 0.45 16.81 -3.07
C TYR A 13 -0.18 17.75 -4.09
N ASP A 14 -0.39 17.23 -5.29
CA ASP A 14 -1.12 17.90 -6.35
C ASP A 14 -2.14 16.92 -6.94
N GLU A 15 -2.86 17.38 -7.97
CA GLU A 15 -3.87 16.56 -8.61
C GLU A 15 -3.27 15.30 -9.24
N ALA A 16 -2.09 15.42 -9.83
CA ALA A 16 -1.40 14.28 -10.45
C ALA A 16 -1.07 13.20 -9.40
N PHE A 17 -0.69 13.62 -8.19
CA PHE A 17 -0.47 12.68 -7.09
C PHE A 17 -1.76 11.90 -6.77
N HIS A 18 -2.87 12.60 -6.61
CA HIS A 18 -4.14 11.96 -6.25
C HIS A 18 -4.63 10.99 -7.33
N GLU A 19 -4.49 11.36 -8.59
CA GLU A 19 -4.83 10.48 -9.70
C GLU A 19 -3.99 9.21 -9.69
N LEU A 20 -2.68 9.36 -9.52
CA LEU A 20 -1.76 8.24 -9.54
C LEU A 20 -1.99 7.32 -8.34
N ASP A 21 -2.19 7.90 -7.15
CA ASP A 21 -2.49 7.16 -5.94
C ASP A 21 -3.76 6.32 -6.10
N GLN A 22 -4.80 6.90 -6.67
CA GLN A 22 -6.05 6.19 -6.93
C GLN A 22 -5.85 5.05 -7.93
N ARG A 23 -5.08 5.26 -8.98
CA ARG A 23 -4.79 4.22 -9.97
C ARG A 23 -4.00 3.08 -9.37
N ILE A 24 -3.06 3.35 -8.49
CA ILE A 24 -2.29 2.32 -7.78
C ILE A 24 -3.23 1.45 -6.95
N ALA A 25 -4.15 2.07 -6.20
CA ALA A 25 -5.10 1.33 -5.40
C ALA A 25 -6.00 0.44 -6.25
N GLU A 26 -6.49 0.95 -7.37
CA GLU A 26 -7.31 0.19 -8.30
C GLU A 26 -6.56 -1.01 -8.89
N VAL A 27 -5.31 -0.79 -9.29
CA VAL A 27 -4.47 -1.86 -9.82
C VAL A 27 -4.22 -2.93 -8.75
N ALA A 28 -3.87 -2.51 -7.54
CA ALA A 28 -3.62 -3.45 -6.45
C ALA A 28 -4.81 -4.36 -6.20
N ARG A 29 -6.00 -3.77 -6.13
CA ARG A 29 -7.24 -4.51 -5.86
C ARG A 29 -7.62 -5.46 -6.98
N SER A 30 -7.12 -5.24 -8.18
CA SER A 30 -7.41 -6.08 -9.35
C SER A 30 -6.46 -7.26 -9.49
N ILE A 31 -5.34 -7.26 -8.78
CA ILE A 31 -4.34 -8.33 -8.90
C ILE A 31 -4.84 -9.60 -8.21
N PRO A 32 -4.84 -10.76 -8.89
CA PRO A 32 -5.13 -12.02 -8.24
C PRO A 32 -4.15 -12.27 -7.09
N GLY A 33 -4.68 -12.53 -5.90
CA GLY A 33 -3.86 -12.67 -4.70
C GLY A 33 -3.88 -11.46 -3.79
N TYR A 34 -4.52 -10.37 -4.19
CA TYR A 34 -4.80 -9.26 -3.27
C TYR A 34 -5.71 -9.77 -2.15
N VAL A 35 -5.38 -9.47 -0.90
CA VAL A 35 -6.17 -9.88 0.26
C VAL A 35 -6.91 -8.69 0.86
N SER A 36 -6.17 -7.68 1.29
CA SER A 36 -6.74 -6.52 1.96
C SER A 36 -5.72 -5.39 2.03
N GLU A 37 -6.18 -4.25 2.52
CA GLU A 37 -5.31 -3.10 2.77
C GLU A 37 -5.74 -2.35 4.00
N GLU A 38 -4.80 -1.65 4.62
CA GLU A 38 -5.01 -0.85 5.81
C GLU A 38 -4.23 0.45 5.70
N THR A 39 -4.75 1.51 6.29
CA THR A 39 -4.04 2.77 6.38
C THR A 39 -4.02 3.23 7.84
N TRP A 40 -2.85 3.59 8.31
CA TRP A 40 -2.63 4.04 9.68
C TRP A 40 -1.88 5.36 9.65
N GLU A 41 -2.15 6.21 10.62
CA GLU A 41 -1.47 7.50 10.74
C GLU A 41 -0.82 7.64 12.10
N ASN A 42 0.40 8.18 12.10
CA ASN A 42 1.07 8.66 13.30
C ASN A 42 1.13 10.17 13.19
N ALA A 43 0.12 10.84 13.73
CA ALA A 43 -0.05 12.28 13.55
C ALA A 43 1.10 13.08 14.18
N SER A 44 1.62 12.63 15.32
CA SER A 44 2.71 13.35 16.01
C SER A 44 4.01 13.35 15.21
N GLU A 45 4.23 12.33 14.38
CA GLU A 45 5.43 12.23 13.55
C GLU A 45 5.17 12.67 12.10
N GLY A 46 3.92 12.93 11.75
CA GLY A 46 3.55 13.29 10.39
C GLY A 46 3.71 12.16 9.40
N LEU A 47 3.53 10.92 9.86
CA LEU A 47 3.73 9.73 9.04
C LEU A 47 2.41 9.03 8.73
N THR A 48 2.32 8.49 7.53
CA THR A 48 1.22 7.63 7.10
C THR A 48 1.79 6.28 6.71
N GLN A 49 1.08 5.22 7.03
CA GLN A 49 1.47 3.86 6.70
C GLN A 49 0.34 3.19 5.93
N ASN A 50 0.61 2.78 4.70
CA ASN A 50 -0.30 1.97 3.90
C ASN A 50 0.22 0.55 3.87
N VAL A 51 -0.62 -0.42 4.21
CA VAL A 51 -0.25 -1.83 4.23
C VAL A 51 -1.16 -2.59 3.28
N TYR A 52 -0.55 -3.33 2.35
CA TYR A 52 -1.28 -4.27 1.51
C TYR A 52 -0.91 -5.69 1.93
N TYR A 53 -1.90 -6.57 1.95
CA TYR A 53 -1.71 -7.98 2.21
C TYR A 53 -1.95 -8.79 0.93
N TRP A 54 -1.11 -9.80 0.72
CA TRP A 54 -1.06 -10.58 -0.52
C TRP A 54 -0.99 -12.08 -0.20
N GLU A 55 -1.65 -12.89 -1.00
CA GLU A 55 -1.59 -14.34 -0.83
C GLU A 55 -0.21 -14.91 -1.15
N SER A 56 0.55 -14.23 -2.03
CA SER A 56 1.86 -14.71 -2.46
C SER A 56 2.81 -13.55 -2.73
N GLU A 57 4.09 -13.84 -2.75
CA GLU A 57 5.10 -12.86 -3.15
C GLU A 57 4.92 -12.48 -4.62
N GLU A 58 4.51 -13.42 -5.43
CA GLU A 58 4.29 -13.17 -6.86
C GLU A 58 3.21 -12.12 -7.10
N ALA A 59 2.13 -12.17 -6.34
CA ALA A 59 1.08 -11.14 -6.43
C ALA A 59 1.61 -9.76 -6.06
N LEU A 60 2.37 -9.69 -4.97
CA LEU A 60 3.04 -8.45 -4.54
C LEU A 60 3.93 -7.91 -5.65
N LEU A 61 4.72 -8.77 -6.28
CA LEU A 61 5.64 -8.35 -7.34
C LEU A 61 4.90 -7.82 -8.58
N GLN A 62 3.69 -8.30 -8.85
CA GLN A 62 2.88 -7.76 -9.94
C GLN A 62 2.57 -6.29 -9.74
N LEU A 63 2.28 -5.87 -8.51
CA LEU A 63 2.06 -4.45 -8.23
C LEU A 63 3.36 -3.66 -8.38
N ILE A 64 4.44 -4.14 -7.77
CA ILE A 64 5.73 -3.44 -7.80
C ILE A 64 6.22 -3.21 -9.22
N ARG A 65 6.00 -4.17 -10.10
CA ARG A 65 6.44 -4.13 -11.50
C ARG A 65 5.45 -3.46 -12.44
N HIS A 66 4.25 -3.17 -11.96
CA HIS A 66 3.24 -2.53 -12.80
C HIS A 66 3.70 -1.12 -13.22
N PRO A 67 3.46 -0.71 -14.48
CA PRO A 67 3.87 0.60 -14.96
C PRO A 67 3.39 1.76 -14.08
N VAL A 68 2.19 1.67 -13.53
CA VAL A 68 1.65 2.73 -12.67
C VAL A 68 2.49 2.89 -11.39
N HIS A 69 2.98 1.79 -10.83
CA HIS A 69 3.83 1.81 -9.63
C HIS A 69 5.23 2.32 -9.98
N VAL A 70 5.76 1.93 -11.11
CA VAL A 70 7.06 2.40 -11.59
C VAL A 70 7.02 3.91 -11.81
N GLU A 71 5.94 4.42 -12.38
CA GLU A 71 5.75 5.87 -12.56
C GLU A 71 5.71 6.59 -11.22
N ALA A 72 4.97 6.06 -10.25
CA ALA A 72 4.87 6.65 -8.92
C ALA A 72 6.23 6.72 -8.23
N LYS A 73 7.00 5.63 -8.33
CA LYS A 73 8.33 5.57 -7.73
C LYS A 73 9.27 6.62 -8.34
N ALA A 74 9.18 6.84 -9.65
CA ALA A 74 10.00 7.82 -10.34
C ALA A 74 9.65 9.26 -9.94
N LYS A 75 8.38 9.50 -9.58
CA LYS A 75 7.87 10.86 -9.28
C LYS A 75 7.74 11.17 -7.79
N GLN A 76 7.99 10.19 -6.92
CA GLN A 76 7.68 10.33 -5.49
C GLN A 76 8.36 11.54 -4.83
N SER A 77 9.55 11.92 -5.26
CA SER A 77 10.28 13.04 -4.66
C SER A 77 9.57 14.39 -4.83
N ARG A 78 8.63 14.48 -5.76
CA ARG A 78 7.82 15.69 -5.95
C ARG A 78 6.79 15.88 -4.83
N TRP A 79 6.37 14.76 -4.21
CA TRP A 79 5.20 14.74 -3.33
C TRP A 79 5.48 14.34 -1.91
N LEU A 80 6.56 13.58 -1.69
CA LEU A 80 6.86 13.00 -0.38
C LEU A 80 8.15 13.55 0.20
N ASP A 81 8.13 13.79 1.51
CA ASP A 81 9.31 14.17 2.28
C ASP A 81 9.91 12.93 2.96
N GLY A 82 10.15 11.92 2.16
CA GLY A 82 10.74 10.68 2.62
C GLY A 82 9.75 9.53 2.66
N TYR A 83 10.28 8.34 2.47
CA TYR A 83 9.46 7.13 2.52
C TYR A 83 10.33 5.93 2.86
N ARG A 84 9.67 4.87 3.29
CA ARG A 84 10.31 3.59 3.60
C ARG A 84 9.36 2.47 3.22
N VAL A 85 9.89 1.42 2.60
CA VAL A 85 9.09 0.25 2.20
C VAL A 85 9.58 -0.95 2.99
N ILE A 86 8.65 -1.71 3.55
CA ILE A 86 8.94 -2.97 4.23
C ILE A 86 8.11 -4.05 3.56
N ILE A 87 8.79 -5.11 3.13
CA ILE A 87 8.14 -6.31 2.61
C ILE A 87 8.40 -7.43 3.58
N ALA A 88 7.34 -8.09 4.04
CA ALA A 88 7.46 -9.10 5.06
C ALA A 88 6.57 -10.30 4.75
N ARG A 89 6.98 -11.45 5.23
CA ARG A 89 6.12 -12.64 5.24
C ARG A 89 5.39 -12.68 6.58
N VAL A 90 4.07 -12.79 6.52
CA VAL A 90 3.24 -12.91 7.72
C VAL A 90 3.31 -14.34 8.19
N ILE A 91 3.96 -14.57 9.31
CA ILE A 91 4.13 -15.93 9.87
C ILE A 91 2.86 -16.37 10.58
N ARG A 92 2.20 -15.45 11.26
CA ARG A 92 1.03 -15.77 12.07
C ARG A 92 0.16 -14.51 12.24
N GLU A 93 -1.13 -14.74 12.25
CA GLU A 93 -2.11 -13.71 12.56
C GLU A 93 -3.20 -14.33 13.43
N TYR A 94 -3.55 -13.68 14.54
CA TYR A 94 -4.63 -14.15 15.40
C TYR A 94 -5.18 -12.97 16.20
N GLY A 95 -6.39 -13.14 16.69
CA GLY A 95 -7.05 -12.13 17.48
C GLY A 95 -8.34 -12.71 18.09
N ASP A 96 -9.17 -11.85 18.65
CA ASP A 96 -10.43 -12.27 19.26
C ASP A 96 -11.62 -12.25 18.28
N GLY A 97 -11.37 -11.96 17.01
CA GLY A 97 -12.39 -11.94 15.98
C GLY A 97 -13.16 -10.64 15.84
N ARG A 98 -12.86 -9.64 16.67
CA ARG A 98 -13.59 -8.37 16.64
C ARG A 98 -13.04 -7.40 15.61
N LEU A 99 -11.78 -7.52 15.24
CA LEU A 99 -11.15 -6.68 14.22
C LEU A 99 -11.05 -7.48 12.93
N VAL A 100 -11.81 -7.05 11.93
CA VAL A 100 -11.86 -7.70 10.62
C VAL A 100 -11.07 -6.86 9.63
N LYS A 101 -10.29 -7.52 8.78
CA LYS A 101 -9.56 -6.84 7.71
C LYS A 101 -10.53 -6.12 6.79
N GLN A 102 -10.15 -4.90 6.42
CA GLN A 102 -10.88 -4.19 5.39
C GLN A 102 -10.55 -4.79 4.03
N VAL A 103 -11.59 -5.20 3.30
CA VAL A 103 -11.44 -5.77 1.97
C VAL A 103 -12.19 -4.88 0.99
N HIS A 104 -11.43 -4.21 0.13
CA HIS A 104 -11.98 -3.32 -0.87
C HIS A 104 -12.18 -4.04 -2.20
N GLY A 105 -13.24 -3.66 -2.94
CA GLY A 105 -13.53 -4.28 -4.23
C GLY A 105 -14.09 -5.69 -4.13
N ARG A 106 -14.39 -6.15 -2.93
CA ARG A 106 -15.02 -7.45 -2.66
C ARG A 106 -16.27 -7.24 -1.82
N GLN A 107 -17.34 -7.68 -2.32
CA GLN A 107 -18.64 -7.56 -1.64
C GLN A 107 -19.27 -8.92 -1.51
#